data_06219bb9f587f39792340ed896ab5216
#
_entry.id   06219bb9f587f39792340ed896ab5216
#
_cell.length_a   1.000
_cell.length_b   1.000
_cell.length_c   1.000
_cell.angle_alpha   90.00
_cell.angle_beta   90.00
_cell.angle_gamma   90.00
#
_symmetry.space_group_name_H-M   'P 1'
#
loop_
_entity.id
_entity.type
_entity.pdbx_description
1 polymer ?
#
loop_
_entity_poly.entity_id
_entity_poly.type
_entity_poly.pdbx_seq_one_letter_code
_entity_poly.pdbx_strand_id
1 'polypeptide(L)'
;KIIKNKNTYYNFFLFIIGMALSAISVSVFYSPNEVVTTGSTGLAIILNKYLNIDLSLLVLCLSSMLLVLSFLVFGINYGSKHILGTLLFPVFLKSATLINRVVNFEGVSLFLLIVIGGVLSGIGFGLVKRSNYSLGGFYVLYDIINKKFKISVGKASLICNSMIIILSIFTFGIDKCIYAIIGLYMTSYFGDKIMLGISSNKAF
;
A
#
# COMPACT_ATOMS: atom_id res chain seq x y z
N LYS A 1 10.80 -14.72 -28.52
CA LYS A 1 9.48 -14.05 -28.32
C LYS A 1 8.56 -14.82 -27.36
N ILE A 2 8.58 -16.16 -27.35
CA ILE A 2 7.66 -17.02 -26.55
C ILE A 2 8.02 -17.03 -25.06
N ILE A 3 9.30 -16.98 -24.70
CA ILE A 3 9.77 -16.97 -23.31
C ILE A 3 9.38 -15.67 -22.57
N LYS A 4 9.31 -14.53 -23.30
CA LYS A 4 8.90 -13.24 -22.75
C LYS A 4 7.42 -13.21 -22.35
N ASN A 5 6.55 -13.96 -23.04
CA ASN A 5 5.12 -14.03 -22.72
C ASN A 5 4.81 -14.78 -21.43
N LYS A 6 5.49 -15.89 -21.13
CA LYS A 6 5.25 -16.69 -19.93
C LYS A 6 5.57 -15.92 -18.64
N ASN A 7 6.64 -15.12 -18.66
CA ASN A 7 6.99 -14.24 -17.55
C ASN A 7 6.00 -13.07 -17.38
N THR A 8 5.39 -12.56 -18.45
CA THR A 8 4.44 -11.44 -18.38
C THR A 8 3.13 -11.87 -17.72
N TYR A 9 2.55 -13.03 -18.10
CA TYR A 9 1.33 -13.56 -17.47
C TYR A 9 1.55 -13.88 -15.99
N TYR A 10 2.67 -14.50 -15.65
CA TYR A 10 3.02 -14.80 -14.28
C TYR A 10 3.16 -13.52 -13.44
N ASN A 11 3.84 -12.50 -13.95
CA ASN A 11 3.99 -11.22 -13.26
C ASN A 11 2.63 -10.52 -13.09
N PHE A 12 1.78 -10.54 -14.11
CA PHE A 12 0.44 -9.97 -14.01
C PHE A 12 -0.41 -10.69 -12.95
N PHE A 13 -0.33 -12.02 -12.88
CA PHE A 13 -1.02 -12.81 -11.86
C PHE A 13 -0.54 -12.48 -10.44
N LEU A 14 0.78 -12.38 -10.23
CA LEU A 14 1.35 -11.94 -8.95
C LEU A 14 0.86 -10.53 -8.57
N PHE A 15 0.77 -9.63 -9.55
CA PHE A 15 0.27 -8.27 -9.36
C PHE A 15 -1.18 -8.26 -8.87
N ILE A 16 -2.06 -9.02 -9.52
CA ILE A 16 -3.48 -9.11 -9.14
C ILE A 16 -3.65 -9.69 -7.73
N ILE A 17 -2.98 -10.79 -7.41
CA ILE A 17 -3.02 -11.38 -6.07
C ILE A 17 -2.47 -10.41 -5.04
N GLY A 18 -1.35 -9.77 -5.32
CA GLY A 18 -0.75 -8.79 -4.42
C GLY A 18 -1.67 -7.59 -4.15
N MET A 19 -2.37 -7.10 -5.18
CA MET A 19 -3.38 -6.04 -5.01
C MET A 19 -4.56 -6.51 -4.16
N ALA A 20 -5.08 -7.71 -4.40
CA ALA A 20 -6.21 -8.25 -3.66
C ALA A 20 -5.86 -8.39 -2.17
N LEU A 21 -4.71 -8.98 -1.83
CA LEU A 21 -4.25 -9.12 -0.46
C LEU A 21 -4.06 -7.77 0.24
N SER A 22 -3.44 -6.79 -0.46
CA SER A 22 -3.26 -5.44 0.08
C SER A 22 -4.59 -4.74 0.30
N ALA A 23 -5.54 -4.88 -0.62
CA ALA A 23 -6.86 -4.28 -0.52
C ALA A 23 -7.68 -4.89 0.62
N ILE A 24 -7.65 -6.22 0.80
CA ILE A 24 -8.29 -6.92 1.92
C ILE A 24 -7.70 -6.43 3.24
N SER A 25 -6.37 -6.37 3.33
CA SER A 25 -5.69 -5.86 4.51
C SER A 25 -6.23 -4.49 4.93
N VAL A 26 -6.27 -3.55 4.01
CA VAL A 26 -6.69 -2.17 4.29
C VAL A 26 -8.17 -2.08 4.60
N SER A 27 -9.03 -2.69 3.78
CA SER A 27 -10.48 -2.54 3.87
C SER A 27 -11.09 -3.33 5.03
N VAL A 28 -10.46 -4.44 5.45
CA VAL A 28 -10.99 -5.32 6.48
C VAL A 28 -10.35 -5.08 7.85
N PHE A 29 -9.04 -4.83 7.89
CA PHE A 29 -8.31 -4.77 9.16
C PHE A 29 -7.92 -3.36 9.58
N TYR A 30 -7.52 -2.49 8.67
CA TYR A 30 -7.03 -1.16 9.01
C TYR A 30 -8.14 -0.11 9.06
N SER A 31 -8.84 0.09 7.95
CA SER A 31 -9.82 1.17 7.82
C SER A 31 -10.98 1.10 8.82
N PRO A 32 -11.62 -0.06 9.08
CA PRO A 32 -12.69 -0.15 10.05
C PRO A 32 -12.23 0.10 11.49
N ASN A 33 -10.96 -0.14 11.76
CA ASN A 33 -10.37 0.05 13.09
C ASN A 33 -9.72 1.43 13.26
N GLU A 34 -9.84 2.33 12.28
CA GLU A 34 -9.25 3.67 12.30
C GLU A 34 -7.72 3.65 12.49
N VAL A 35 -7.05 2.61 12.00
CA VAL A 35 -5.59 2.50 12.03
C VAL A 35 -5.03 2.84 10.66
N VAL A 36 -4.07 3.75 10.65
CA VAL A 36 -3.48 4.28 9.42
C VAL A 36 -2.48 3.29 8.83
N THR A 37 -2.51 3.15 7.51
CA THR A 37 -1.51 2.40 6.74
C THR A 37 -0.46 3.33 6.15
N THR A 38 0.31 2.84 5.19
CA THR A 38 1.35 3.60 4.50
C THR A 38 0.84 4.25 3.21
N GLY A 39 1.53 5.29 2.77
CA GLY A 39 1.33 5.91 1.46
C GLY A 39 -0.02 6.60 1.28
N SER A 40 -0.50 6.63 0.04
CA SER A 40 -1.77 7.28 -0.32
C SER A 40 -2.97 6.71 0.42
N THR A 41 -2.94 5.43 0.75
CA THR A 41 -4.00 4.75 1.50
C THR A 41 -4.06 5.23 2.94
N GLY A 42 -2.90 5.42 3.59
CA GLY A 42 -2.83 5.97 4.94
C GLY A 42 -3.38 7.39 5.01
N LEU A 43 -2.99 8.23 4.06
CA LEU A 43 -3.54 9.59 3.97
C LEU A 43 -5.04 9.57 3.68
N ALA A 44 -5.52 8.64 2.84
CA ALA A 44 -6.94 8.50 2.55
C ALA A 44 -7.75 8.08 3.79
N ILE A 45 -7.22 7.23 4.69
CA ILE A 45 -7.89 6.87 5.95
C ILE A 45 -8.05 8.12 6.84
N ILE A 46 -7.04 8.98 6.92
CA ILE A 46 -7.12 10.24 7.67
C ILE A 46 -8.19 11.16 7.05
N LEU A 47 -8.15 11.36 5.73
CA LEU A 47 -9.11 12.21 5.03
C LEU A 47 -10.55 11.66 5.10
N ASN A 48 -10.73 10.35 5.07
CA ASN A 48 -12.05 9.72 5.22
C ASN A 48 -12.73 10.14 6.53
N LYS A 49 -11.96 10.25 7.64
CA LYS A 49 -12.49 10.68 8.94
C LYS A 49 -13.08 12.10 8.91
N TYR A 50 -12.44 13.02 8.17
CA TYR A 50 -12.87 14.42 8.12
C TYR A 50 -13.90 14.70 7.02
N LEU A 51 -13.76 14.03 5.88
CA LEU A 51 -14.57 14.33 4.70
C LEU A 51 -15.80 13.43 4.55
N ASN A 52 -15.86 12.30 5.26
CA ASN A 52 -16.89 11.27 5.12
C ASN A 52 -17.07 10.77 3.67
N ILE A 53 -15.99 10.78 2.88
CA ILE A 53 -15.95 10.30 1.50
C ILE A 53 -15.43 8.86 1.50
N ASP A 54 -16.01 8.01 0.63
CA ASP A 54 -15.59 6.61 0.48
C ASP A 54 -14.05 6.48 0.31
N LEU A 55 -13.44 5.57 1.09
CA LEU A 55 -12.00 5.34 1.10
C LEU A 55 -11.44 5.06 -0.30
N SER A 56 -12.16 4.26 -1.10
CA SER A 56 -11.73 3.90 -2.44
C SER A 56 -11.68 5.10 -3.37
N LEU A 57 -12.64 6.03 -3.24
CA LEU A 57 -12.65 7.28 -4.00
C LEU A 57 -11.49 8.19 -3.59
N LEU A 58 -11.21 8.32 -2.30
CA LEU A 58 -10.09 9.11 -1.81
C LEU A 58 -8.75 8.55 -2.32
N VAL A 59 -8.58 7.23 -2.25
CA VAL A 59 -7.38 6.58 -2.79
C VAL A 59 -7.27 6.80 -4.30
N LEU A 60 -8.37 6.72 -5.04
CA LEU A 60 -8.39 6.99 -6.48
C LEU A 60 -7.96 8.43 -6.78
N CYS A 61 -8.55 9.40 -6.10
CA CYS A 61 -8.24 10.83 -6.30
C CYS A 61 -6.76 11.12 -5.99
N LEU A 62 -6.27 10.70 -4.81
CA LEU A 62 -4.89 10.92 -4.41
C LEU A 62 -3.90 10.23 -5.36
N SER A 63 -4.16 8.98 -5.71
CA SER A 63 -3.28 8.23 -6.60
C SER A 63 -3.31 8.74 -8.03
N SER A 64 -4.46 9.22 -8.52
CA SER A 64 -4.59 9.84 -9.84
C SER A 64 -3.84 11.17 -9.92
N MET A 65 -3.92 12.00 -8.87
CA MET A 65 -3.14 13.23 -8.78
C MET A 65 -1.63 12.95 -8.86
N LEU A 66 -1.15 11.95 -8.11
CA LEU A 66 0.24 11.53 -8.14
C LEU A 66 0.63 10.88 -9.47
N LEU A 67 -0.29 10.19 -10.14
CA LEU A 67 -0.07 9.66 -11.49
C LEU A 67 0.16 10.79 -12.50
N VAL A 68 -0.63 11.86 -12.48
CA VAL A 68 -0.42 13.05 -13.31
C VAL A 68 0.96 13.65 -13.03
N LEU A 69 1.34 13.80 -11.76
CA LEU A 69 2.68 14.25 -11.39
C LEU A 69 3.78 13.33 -11.94
N SER A 70 3.56 12.00 -11.98
CA SER A 70 4.53 11.07 -12.55
C SER A 70 4.78 11.31 -14.04
N PHE A 71 3.73 11.61 -14.80
CA PHE A 71 3.86 11.96 -16.22
C PHE A 71 4.64 13.26 -16.42
N LEU A 72 4.39 14.26 -15.59
CA LEU A 72 5.07 15.55 -15.69
C LEU A 72 6.55 15.50 -15.33
N VAL A 73 6.93 14.69 -14.30
CA VAL A 73 8.31 14.64 -13.79
C VAL A 73 9.17 13.61 -14.51
N PHE A 74 8.61 12.48 -14.88
CA PHE A 74 9.35 11.32 -15.39
C PHE A 74 8.99 10.94 -16.82
N GLY A 75 7.93 11.53 -17.38
CA GLY A 75 7.45 11.25 -18.72
C GLY A 75 6.57 10.00 -18.83
N ILE A 76 6.09 9.74 -20.06
CA ILE A 76 5.06 8.72 -20.34
C ILE A 76 5.53 7.30 -20.04
N ASN A 77 6.78 6.97 -20.34
CA ASN A 77 7.32 5.61 -20.16
C ASN A 77 7.37 5.16 -18.68
N TYR A 78 7.56 6.10 -17.77
CA TYR A 78 7.52 5.84 -16.34
C TYR A 78 6.08 5.83 -15.81
N GLY A 79 5.30 6.85 -16.14
CA GLY A 79 3.92 7.00 -15.68
C GLY A 79 3.03 5.82 -16.07
N SER A 80 3.23 5.25 -17.27
CA SER A 80 2.43 4.12 -17.76
C SER A 80 2.50 2.87 -16.85
N LYS A 81 3.61 2.66 -16.13
CA LYS A 81 3.77 1.53 -15.21
C LYS A 81 2.88 1.63 -13.96
N HIS A 82 2.44 2.83 -13.62
CA HIS A 82 1.60 3.11 -12.46
C HIS A 82 0.10 3.14 -12.78
N ILE A 83 -0.29 3.22 -14.06
CA ILE A 83 -1.70 3.35 -14.48
C ILE A 83 -2.55 2.21 -13.94
N LEU A 84 -2.14 0.97 -14.17
CA LEU A 84 -2.92 -0.21 -13.78
C LEU A 84 -3.17 -0.26 -12.28
N GLY A 85 -2.14 -0.03 -11.47
CA GLY A 85 -2.29 0.00 -10.01
C GLY A 85 -3.18 1.14 -9.53
N THR A 86 -3.00 2.35 -10.10
CA THR A 86 -3.81 3.52 -9.75
C THR A 86 -5.30 3.31 -10.01
N LEU A 87 -5.66 2.66 -11.12
CA LEU A 87 -7.06 2.45 -11.48
C LEU A 87 -7.66 1.20 -10.84
N LEU A 88 -6.93 0.09 -10.78
CA LEU A 88 -7.46 -1.18 -10.28
C LEU A 88 -7.47 -1.27 -8.76
N PHE A 89 -6.47 -0.71 -8.07
CA PHE A 89 -6.38 -0.84 -6.61
C PHE A 89 -7.59 -0.28 -5.86
N PRO A 90 -8.15 0.90 -6.19
CA PRO A 90 -9.39 1.39 -5.59
C PRO A 90 -10.60 0.47 -5.83
N VAL A 91 -10.67 -0.20 -6.99
CA VAL A 91 -11.73 -1.19 -7.28
C VAL A 91 -11.61 -2.38 -6.35
N PHE A 92 -10.40 -2.91 -6.14
CA PHE A 92 -10.15 -3.97 -5.17
C PHE A 92 -10.46 -3.54 -3.73
N LEU A 93 -10.11 -2.29 -3.35
CA LEU A 93 -10.48 -1.73 -2.04
C LEU A 93 -12.00 -1.74 -1.85
N LYS A 94 -12.76 -1.26 -2.83
CA LYS A 94 -14.22 -1.24 -2.78
C LYS A 94 -14.81 -2.64 -2.70
N SER A 95 -14.30 -3.57 -3.49
CA SER A 95 -14.75 -4.97 -3.46
C SER A 95 -14.43 -5.64 -2.12
N ALA A 96 -13.27 -5.36 -1.54
CA ALA A 96 -12.87 -5.92 -0.25
C ALA A 96 -13.73 -5.45 0.93
N THR A 97 -14.40 -4.28 0.83
CA THR A 97 -15.34 -3.84 1.89
C THR A 97 -16.56 -4.76 2.01
N LEU A 98 -16.89 -5.52 0.96
CA LEU A 98 -17.98 -6.49 1.01
C LEU A 98 -17.70 -7.64 1.99
N ILE A 99 -16.43 -7.94 2.25
CA ILE A 99 -16.02 -8.97 3.23
C ILE A 99 -16.49 -8.61 4.62
N ASN A 100 -16.48 -7.32 4.99
CA ASN A 100 -16.94 -6.85 6.30
C ASN A 100 -18.44 -7.09 6.56
N ARG A 101 -19.22 -7.37 5.51
CA ARG A 101 -20.63 -7.74 5.65
C ARG A 101 -20.83 -9.19 6.04
N VAL A 102 -19.84 -10.04 5.78
CA VAL A 102 -19.92 -11.49 5.99
C VAL A 102 -19.11 -11.93 7.21
N VAL A 103 -17.96 -11.26 7.44
CA VAL A 103 -17.05 -11.61 8.52
C VAL A 103 -17.18 -10.58 9.63
N ASN A 104 -17.54 -11.06 10.83
CA ASN A 104 -17.56 -10.25 12.04
C ASN A 104 -16.32 -10.59 12.90
N PHE A 105 -15.60 -9.56 13.33
CA PHE A 105 -14.42 -9.68 14.18
C PHE A 105 -14.68 -9.24 15.63
N GLU A 106 -15.95 -9.26 16.09
CA GLU A 106 -16.30 -8.95 17.47
C GLU A 106 -15.57 -9.88 18.45
N GLY A 107 -14.98 -9.29 19.47
CA GLY A 107 -14.19 -10.04 20.46
C GLY A 107 -12.74 -10.34 20.07
N VAL A 108 -12.32 -10.06 18.86
CA VAL A 108 -10.91 -10.19 18.45
C VAL A 108 -10.14 -8.95 18.87
N SER A 109 -8.98 -9.14 19.54
CA SER A 109 -8.15 -8.01 19.95
C SER A 109 -7.66 -7.20 18.76
N LEU A 110 -7.68 -5.87 18.86
CA LEU A 110 -7.19 -4.96 17.83
C LEU A 110 -5.74 -5.25 17.44
N PHE A 111 -4.90 -5.62 18.41
CA PHE A 111 -3.52 -6.01 18.17
C PHE A 111 -3.43 -7.16 17.15
N LEU A 112 -4.21 -8.22 17.35
CA LEU A 112 -4.22 -9.38 16.46
C LEU A 112 -4.69 -9.01 15.04
N LEU A 113 -5.75 -8.19 14.95
CA LEU A 113 -6.26 -7.71 13.66
C LEU A 113 -5.19 -6.93 12.89
N ILE A 114 -4.46 -6.04 13.56
CA ILE A 114 -3.42 -5.24 12.93
C ILE A 114 -2.20 -6.08 12.53
N VAL A 115 -1.83 -7.07 13.33
CA VAL A 115 -0.75 -8.00 12.97
C VAL A 115 -1.13 -8.82 11.72
N ILE A 116 -2.35 -9.39 11.67
CA ILE A 116 -2.85 -10.11 10.49
C ILE A 116 -2.90 -9.19 9.27
N GLY A 117 -3.47 -7.99 9.43
CA GLY A 117 -3.49 -6.97 8.39
C GLY A 117 -2.09 -6.63 7.88
N GLY A 118 -1.12 -6.44 8.77
CA GLY A 118 0.27 -6.14 8.42
C GLY A 118 0.95 -7.25 7.64
N VAL A 119 0.73 -8.51 8.03
CA VAL A 119 1.23 -9.69 7.30
C VAL A 119 0.62 -9.75 5.89
N LEU A 120 -0.70 -9.62 5.77
CA LEU A 120 -1.39 -9.65 4.47
C LEU A 120 -0.94 -8.50 3.57
N SER A 121 -0.85 -7.29 4.12
CA SER A 121 -0.36 -6.11 3.40
C SER A 121 1.08 -6.30 2.94
N GLY A 122 1.95 -6.83 3.81
CA GLY A 122 3.35 -7.11 3.48
C GLY A 122 3.51 -8.13 2.37
N ILE A 123 2.79 -9.25 2.45
CA ILE A 123 2.77 -10.26 1.38
C ILE A 123 2.28 -9.64 0.08
N GLY A 124 1.14 -8.96 0.12
CA GLY A 124 0.54 -8.29 -1.05
C GLY A 124 1.50 -7.30 -1.69
N PHE A 125 2.11 -6.44 -0.90
CA PHE A 125 3.10 -5.47 -1.33
C PHE A 125 4.34 -6.13 -1.96
N GLY A 126 4.89 -7.16 -1.31
CA GLY A 126 6.04 -7.90 -1.81
C GLY A 126 5.77 -8.57 -3.16
N LEU A 127 4.57 -9.14 -3.35
CA LEU A 127 4.15 -9.73 -4.63
C LEU A 127 4.03 -8.67 -5.74
N VAL A 128 3.43 -7.51 -5.44
CA VAL A 128 3.35 -6.40 -6.39
C VAL A 128 4.74 -5.93 -6.81
N LYS A 129 5.65 -5.75 -5.86
CA LYS A 129 7.04 -5.36 -6.15
C LYS A 129 7.77 -6.41 -7.01
N ARG A 130 7.59 -7.69 -6.69
CA ARG A 130 8.19 -8.80 -7.44
C ARG A 130 7.64 -8.91 -8.86
N SER A 131 6.41 -8.47 -9.10
CA SER A 131 5.77 -8.47 -10.41
C SER A 131 6.29 -7.39 -11.37
N ASN A 132 7.15 -6.47 -10.91
CA ASN A 132 7.59 -5.27 -11.62
C ASN A 132 6.45 -4.28 -11.96
N TYR A 133 5.29 -4.43 -11.32
CA TYR A 133 4.21 -3.45 -11.33
C TYR A 133 4.26 -2.57 -10.09
N SER A 134 3.36 -1.60 -10.00
CA SER A 134 3.22 -0.70 -8.86
C SER A 134 1.75 -0.52 -8.51
N LEU A 135 1.46 -0.35 -7.21
CA LEU A 135 0.14 0.07 -6.74
C LEU A 135 -0.19 1.53 -7.09
N GLY A 136 0.77 2.28 -7.63
CA GLY A 136 0.62 3.71 -7.84
C GLY A 136 0.76 4.53 -6.55
N GLY A 137 0.14 5.73 -6.52
CA GLY A 137 0.12 6.56 -5.32
C GLY A 137 1.49 7.07 -4.89
N PHE A 138 1.80 6.99 -3.60
CA PHE A 138 3.01 7.56 -2.98
C PHE A 138 4.33 7.00 -3.49
N TYR A 139 4.34 5.89 -4.23
CA TYR A 139 5.56 5.43 -4.90
C TYR A 139 6.13 6.47 -5.84
N VAL A 140 5.26 7.18 -6.55
CA VAL A 140 5.66 8.31 -7.41
C VAL A 140 6.33 9.40 -6.57
N LEU A 141 5.75 9.71 -5.41
CA LEU A 141 6.30 10.73 -4.51
C LEU A 141 7.70 10.33 -4.00
N TYR A 142 7.89 9.06 -3.61
CA TYR A 142 9.19 8.57 -3.17
C TYR A 142 10.25 8.67 -4.27
N ASP A 143 9.89 8.38 -5.50
CA ASP A 143 10.79 8.49 -6.65
C ASP A 143 11.10 9.96 -7.01
N ILE A 144 10.14 10.88 -6.86
CA ILE A 144 10.36 12.31 -7.02
C ILE A 144 11.37 12.82 -5.96
N ILE A 145 11.17 12.44 -4.71
CA ILE A 145 12.06 12.80 -3.60
C ILE A 145 13.46 12.22 -3.84
N ASN A 146 13.56 10.97 -4.26
CA ASN A 146 14.82 10.33 -4.64
C ASN A 146 15.55 11.12 -5.72
N LYS A 147 14.86 11.48 -6.80
CA LYS A 147 15.43 12.24 -7.93
C LYS A 147 15.91 13.63 -7.51
N LYS A 148 15.12 14.34 -6.69
CA LYS A 148 15.40 15.73 -6.29
C LYS A 148 16.47 15.83 -5.20
N PHE A 149 16.40 14.97 -4.18
CA PHE A 149 17.26 15.04 -3.00
C PHE A 149 18.38 13.99 -2.98
N LYS A 150 18.44 13.11 -3.97
CA LYS A 150 19.47 12.05 -4.09
C LYS A 150 19.54 11.11 -2.88
N ILE A 151 18.41 10.93 -2.16
CA ILE A 151 18.28 9.97 -1.07
C ILE A 151 17.63 8.68 -1.59
N SER A 152 17.89 7.54 -0.93
CA SER A 152 17.29 6.27 -1.37
C SER A 152 15.76 6.30 -1.27
N VAL A 153 15.07 5.55 -2.16
CA VAL A 153 13.60 5.42 -2.17
C VAL A 153 13.09 4.93 -0.82
N GLY A 154 13.83 4.03 -0.15
CA GLY A 154 13.50 3.57 1.20
C GLY A 154 13.51 4.70 2.24
N LYS A 155 14.52 5.58 2.22
CA LYS A 155 14.55 6.75 3.11
C LYS A 155 13.43 7.74 2.79
N ALA A 156 13.14 7.98 1.51
CA ALA A 156 12.02 8.82 1.08
C ALA A 156 10.67 8.25 1.57
N SER A 157 10.48 6.95 1.45
CA SER A 157 9.32 6.23 1.97
C SER A 157 9.17 6.36 3.48
N LEU A 158 10.26 6.18 4.23
CA LEU A 158 10.24 6.34 5.70
C LEU A 158 9.82 7.76 6.10
N ILE A 159 10.40 8.80 5.47
CA ILE A 159 10.05 10.19 5.76
C ILE A 159 8.55 10.43 5.52
N CYS A 160 8.04 10.08 4.34
CA CYS A 160 6.63 10.30 4.01
C CYS A 160 5.69 9.53 4.94
N ASN A 161 5.99 8.26 5.22
CA ASN A 161 5.16 7.43 6.11
C ASN A 161 5.22 7.90 7.55
N SER A 162 6.37 8.37 8.04
CA SER A 162 6.48 8.98 9.37
C SER A 162 5.60 10.22 9.51
N MET A 163 5.54 11.07 8.48
CA MET A 163 4.64 12.23 8.50
C MET A 163 3.17 11.82 8.58
N ILE A 164 2.75 10.78 7.83
CA ILE A 164 1.38 10.25 7.89
C ILE A 164 1.07 9.70 9.28
N ILE A 165 2.00 8.95 9.87
CA ILE A 165 1.83 8.39 11.22
C ILE A 165 1.74 9.52 12.26
N ILE A 166 2.55 10.56 12.17
CA ILE A 166 2.45 11.73 13.07
C ILE A 166 1.09 12.42 12.91
N LEU A 167 0.62 12.61 11.68
CA LEU A 167 -0.72 13.18 11.44
C LEU A 167 -1.83 12.29 12.04
N SER A 168 -1.64 10.97 12.08
CA SER A 168 -2.62 10.05 12.66
C SER A 168 -2.80 10.24 14.17
N ILE A 169 -1.79 10.74 14.91
CA ILE A 169 -1.90 11.04 16.33
C ILE A 169 -2.98 12.10 16.57
N PHE A 170 -2.99 13.14 15.74
CA PHE A 170 -3.96 14.24 15.87
C PHE A 170 -5.38 13.83 15.45
N THR A 171 -5.51 12.80 14.60
CA THR A 171 -6.80 12.35 14.06
C THR A 171 -7.42 11.24 14.90
N PHE A 172 -6.64 10.25 15.31
CA PHE A 172 -7.11 8.99 15.90
C PHE A 172 -6.54 8.73 17.29
N GLY A 173 -5.63 9.58 17.78
CA GLY A 173 -5.00 9.43 19.08
C GLY A 173 -3.74 8.54 19.05
N ILE A 174 -3.04 8.54 20.19
CA ILE A 174 -1.73 7.88 20.32
C ILE A 174 -1.84 6.36 20.25
N ASP A 175 -2.92 5.78 20.77
CA ASP A 175 -3.13 4.32 20.77
C ASP A 175 -3.18 3.77 19.35
N LYS A 176 -3.94 4.42 18.47
CA LYS A 176 -4.03 4.03 17.05
C LYS A 176 -2.72 4.23 16.32
N CYS A 177 -1.94 5.25 16.68
CA CYS A 177 -0.60 5.48 16.17
C CYS A 177 0.36 4.33 16.49
N ILE A 178 0.32 3.79 17.71
CA ILE A 178 1.14 2.64 18.10
C ILE A 178 0.80 1.42 17.21
N TYR A 179 -0.50 1.15 17.03
CA TYR A 179 -0.93 0.08 16.11
C TYR A 179 -0.51 0.33 14.66
N ALA A 180 -0.54 1.58 14.19
CA ALA A 180 -0.04 1.92 12.86
C ALA A 180 1.47 1.63 12.69
N ILE A 181 2.28 1.91 13.72
CA ILE A 181 3.72 1.59 13.72
C ILE A 181 3.94 0.07 13.68
N ILE A 182 3.20 -0.70 14.47
CA ILE A 182 3.26 -2.16 14.45
C ILE A 182 2.89 -2.70 13.07
N GLY A 183 1.80 -2.22 12.50
CA GLY A 183 1.35 -2.59 11.16
C GLY A 183 2.37 -2.25 10.07
N LEU A 184 2.99 -1.06 10.15
CA LEU A 184 4.06 -0.65 9.22
C LEU A 184 5.27 -1.59 9.33
N TYR A 185 5.69 -1.93 10.54
CA TYR A 185 6.80 -2.87 10.75
C TYR A 185 6.51 -4.24 10.14
N MET A 186 5.32 -4.80 10.41
CA MET A 186 4.89 -6.09 9.85
C MET A 186 4.83 -6.04 8.31
N THR A 187 4.24 -4.98 7.75
CA THR A 187 4.15 -4.79 6.29
C THR A 187 5.54 -4.73 5.65
N SER A 188 6.47 -3.99 6.25
CA SER A 188 7.85 -3.87 5.74
C SER A 188 8.58 -5.21 5.83
N TYR A 189 8.53 -5.87 6.99
CA TYR A 189 9.24 -7.12 7.22
C TYR A 189 8.80 -8.24 6.26
N PHE A 190 7.50 -8.46 6.12
CA PHE A 190 6.98 -9.49 5.22
C PHE A 190 7.12 -9.09 3.74
N GLY A 191 6.98 -7.79 3.44
CA GLY A 191 7.19 -7.26 2.10
C GLY A 191 8.60 -7.51 1.59
N ASP A 192 9.61 -7.22 2.40
CA ASP A 192 11.02 -7.46 2.06
C ASP A 192 11.31 -8.96 1.88
N LYS A 193 10.81 -9.81 2.78
CA LYS A 193 10.97 -11.26 2.64
C LYS A 193 10.39 -11.81 1.34
N ILE A 194 9.20 -11.37 0.95
CA ILE A 194 8.56 -11.82 -0.29
C ILE A 194 9.27 -11.25 -1.52
N MET A 195 9.71 -9.99 -1.45
CA MET A 195 10.42 -9.34 -2.55
C MET A 195 11.78 -10.01 -2.84
N LEU A 196 12.55 -10.33 -1.81
CA LEU A 196 13.86 -10.96 -1.94
C LEU A 196 13.78 -12.47 -2.26
N GLY A 197 12.62 -13.08 -2.07
CA GLY A 197 12.42 -14.53 -2.14
C GLY A 197 12.79 -15.22 -0.82
N ILE A 198 12.09 -16.30 -0.50
CA ILE A 198 12.26 -17.08 0.75
C ILE A 198 13.68 -17.71 0.86
N SER A 199 14.44 -17.72 -0.24
CA SER A 199 15.74 -18.40 -0.38
C SER A 199 16.96 -17.50 -0.38
N SER A 200 16.84 -16.22 -0.05
CA SER A 200 18.01 -15.33 0.04
C SER A 200 18.59 -15.30 1.46
N ASN A 201 19.12 -16.44 1.91
CA ASN A 201 20.26 -16.46 2.84
C ASN A 201 21.50 -15.98 2.10
N LYS A 202 21.56 -14.73 1.71
CA LYS A 202 22.81 -14.06 1.38
C LYS A 202 23.00 -12.94 2.39
N ALA A 203 23.76 -13.35 3.40
CA ALA A 203 24.73 -12.64 4.19
C ALA A 203 24.93 -11.16 3.83
N PHE A 204 24.93 -10.42 4.86
CA PHE A 204 25.56 -9.13 5.08
C PHE A 204 27.02 -9.13 4.63
#